data_5f3046bc57bf43c0a99bfce6f2d526a7
#
_entry.id   5f3046bc57bf43c0a99bfce6f2d526a7
#
_cell.length_a   1.000
_cell.length_b   1.000
_cell.length_c   1.000
_cell.angle_alpha   90.00
_cell.angle_beta   90.00
_cell.angle_gamma   90.00
#
_symmetry.space_group_name_H-M   'P 1'
#
loop_
_entity.id
_entity.type
_entity.pdbx_description
1 polymer ?
#
loop_
_entity_poly.entity_id
_entity_poly.type
_entity_poly.pdbx_seq_one_letter_code
_entity_poly.pdbx_strand_id
1 'polypeptide(L)'
;MKVVDFLTSVKHMVEATEFPKNPNHFCGWCEYEEFCQKGWDYMLLPKNERRDLNATKKKVVWLYGAPFSGKTFFANQFPDPLMLNTDGNIKFVDAPYIAIRDTVTVEGRITKRKLAYEVFMETVAELEKKQNDFRTIVVDLLEDVYESCRVYICDRQGWKHESDDSFRAWDMVRSEFLNTLK
;
A
#
# COMPACT_ATOMS: atom_id res chain seq x y z
N MET A 1 8.31 3.53 51.75
CA MET A 1 7.55 2.48 51.03
C MET A 1 8.45 1.27 50.95
N LYS A 2 8.06 0.13 51.51
CA LYS A 2 8.88 -1.09 51.47
C LYS A 2 8.72 -1.73 50.08
N VAL A 3 9.78 -2.39 49.58
CA VAL A 3 9.78 -3.03 48.26
C VAL A 3 8.60 -4.03 48.11
N VAL A 4 8.22 -4.70 49.20
CA VAL A 4 7.09 -5.63 49.26
C VAL A 4 5.76 -4.90 48.97
N ASP A 5 5.57 -3.70 49.52
CA ASP A 5 4.34 -2.92 49.32
C ASP A 5 4.23 -2.45 47.86
N PHE A 6 5.36 -2.11 47.22
CA PHE A 6 5.42 -1.74 45.84
C PHE A 6 5.06 -2.93 44.90
N LEU A 7 5.67 -4.10 45.15
CA LEU A 7 5.39 -5.29 44.31
C LEU A 7 3.95 -5.78 44.46
N THR A 8 3.38 -5.68 45.66
CA THR A 8 1.96 -6.00 45.88
C THR A 8 1.05 -5.03 45.16
N SER A 9 1.38 -3.75 45.14
CA SER A 9 0.65 -2.71 44.41
C SER A 9 0.71 -2.95 42.88
N VAL A 10 1.90 -3.28 42.36
CA VAL A 10 2.07 -3.60 40.93
C VAL A 10 1.27 -4.86 40.57
N LYS A 11 1.27 -5.90 41.40
CA LYS A 11 0.48 -7.09 41.18
C LYS A 11 -1.02 -6.78 41.10
N HIS A 12 -1.54 -6.00 42.01
CA HIS A 12 -2.93 -5.54 42.02
C HIS A 12 -3.28 -4.72 40.76
N MET A 13 -2.36 -3.89 40.30
CA MET A 13 -2.55 -3.11 39.07
C MET A 13 -2.60 -4.00 37.82
N VAL A 14 -1.79 -5.07 37.76
CA VAL A 14 -1.78 -6.01 36.63
C VAL A 14 -3.03 -6.90 36.60
N GLU A 15 -3.56 -7.25 37.80
CA GLU A 15 -4.77 -8.07 37.94
C GLU A 15 -6.06 -7.24 37.82
N ALA A 16 -6.01 -5.93 37.89
CA ALA A 16 -7.17 -5.06 37.78
C ALA A 16 -7.67 -5.01 36.33
N THR A 17 -8.96 -5.20 36.16
CA THR A 17 -9.62 -5.04 34.86
C THR A 17 -9.90 -3.57 34.54
N GLU A 18 -9.84 -2.69 35.53
CA GLU A 18 -10.04 -1.24 35.37
C GLU A 18 -8.92 -0.49 36.09
N PHE A 19 -8.32 0.46 35.40
CA PHE A 19 -7.30 1.36 35.93
C PHE A 19 -7.92 2.72 36.15
N PRO A 20 -8.07 3.19 37.41
CA PRO A 20 -8.66 4.50 37.65
C PRO A 20 -7.76 5.60 37.07
N LYS A 21 -8.35 6.45 36.29
CA LYS A 21 -7.69 7.67 35.79
C LYS A 21 -7.40 8.58 36.97
N ASN A 22 -6.20 9.14 37.02
CA ASN A 22 -5.80 10.12 38.02
C ASN A 22 -5.47 11.46 37.32
N PRO A 23 -6.48 12.18 36.82
CA PRO A 23 -6.26 13.43 36.12
C PRO A 23 -5.70 14.49 37.08
N ASN A 24 -4.61 15.15 36.68
CA ASN A 24 -4.00 16.22 37.40
C ASN A 24 -3.46 17.28 36.42
N HIS A 25 -2.89 18.38 36.98
CA HIS A 25 -2.38 19.49 36.18
C HIS A 25 -1.19 19.16 35.26
N PHE A 26 -0.56 17.98 35.42
CA PHE A 26 0.52 17.52 34.56
C PHE A 26 0.01 16.70 33.37
N CYS A 27 -1.30 16.43 33.25
CA CYS A 27 -1.83 15.62 32.16
C CYS A 27 -1.50 16.22 30.79
N GLY A 28 -1.54 17.53 30.61
CA GLY A 28 -1.17 18.20 29.35
C GLY A 28 0.30 18.10 28.96
N TRP A 29 1.16 17.55 29.82
CA TRP A 29 2.58 17.28 29.55
C TRP A 29 2.89 15.79 29.52
N CYS A 30 1.85 14.96 29.67
CA CYS A 30 1.99 13.51 29.76
C CYS A 30 2.00 12.89 28.36
N GLU A 31 3.05 12.17 28.02
CA GLU A 31 3.16 11.43 26.76
C GLU A 31 2.02 10.40 26.58
N TYR A 32 1.34 10.02 27.65
CA TYR A 32 0.24 9.06 27.67
C TYR A 32 -1.15 9.73 27.77
N GLU A 33 -1.25 11.05 27.61
CA GLU A 33 -2.53 11.77 27.75
C GLU A 33 -3.61 11.21 26.83
N GLU A 34 -3.28 10.98 25.57
CA GLU A 34 -4.22 10.41 24.58
C GLU A 34 -4.73 9.03 24.98
N PHE A 35 -3.85 8.17 25.47
CA PHE A 35 -4.22 6.83 25.95
C PHE A 35 -5.08 6.90 27.21
N CYS A 36 -4.75 7.79 28.13
CA CYS A 36 -5.49 7.97 29.35
C CYS A 36 -6.89 8.55 29.13
N GLN A 37 -7.06 9.49 28.22
CA GLN A 37 -8.35 10.11 27.93
C GLN A 37 -9.27 9.22 27.12
N LYS A 38 -8.73 8.51 26.11
CA LYS A 38 -9.52 7.67 25.19
C LYS A 38 -9.87 6.28 25.76
N GLY A 39 -9.30 5.93 26.91
CA GLY A 39 -9.52 4.61 27.56
C GLY A 39 -8.69 3.48 26.93
N TRP A 40 -8.88 2.27 27.44
CA TRP A 40 -8.13 1.07 27.08
C TRP A 40 -8.44 0.49 25.69
N ASP A 41 -9.29 1.15 24.92
CA ASP A 41 -9.58 0.72 23.53
C ASP A 41 -8.35 0.84 22.59
N TYR A 42 -7.27 1.46 23.09
CA TYR A 42 -5.97 1.55 22.42
C TYR A 42 -4.92 0.58 22.96
N MET A 43 -5.33 -0.58 23.44
CA MET A 43 -4.33 -1.60 23.74
C MET A 43 -3.61 -1.99 22.45
N LEU A 44 -2.27 -2.03 22.52
CA LEU A 44 -1.40 -2.46 21.42
C LEU A 44 -1.76 -3.87 20.93
N LEU A 45 -2.31 -4.69 21.83
CA LEU A 45 -2.77 -6.03 21.51
C LEU A 45 -4.28 -6.00 21.18
N PRO A 46 -4.68 -6.57 20.06
CA PRO A 46 -6.09 -6.70 19.71
C PRO A 46 -6.82 -7.60 20.70
N LYS A 47 -8.13 -7.40 20.84
CA LYS A 47 -9.00 -8.33 21.60
C LYS A 47 -8.86 -9.75 21.04
N ASN A 48 -8.87 -10.75 21.92
CA ASN A 48 -8.81 -12.16 21.54
C ASN A 48 -10.15 -12.65 20.96
N GLU A 49 -10.56 -12.01 19.88
CA GLU A 49 -11.78 -12.35 19.14
C GLU A 49 -11.41 -12.72 17.70
N ARG A 50 -12.07 -13.75 17.17
CA ARG A 50 -11.88 -14.09 15.76
C ARG A 50 -12.51 -13.02 14.88
N ARG A 51 -11.76 -12.57 13.88
CA ARG A 51 -12.29 -11.63 12.90
C ARG A 51 -13.35 -12.32 12.03
N ASP A 52 -14.41 -11.60 11.72
CA ASP A 52 -15.31 -12.00 10.66
C ASP A 52 -14.62 -11.79 9.31
N LEU A 53 -14.25 -12.88 8.66
CA LEU A 53 -13.59 -12.87 7.35
C LEU A 53 -14.53 -12.34 6.23
N ASN A 54 -15.84 -12.41 6.43
CA ASN A 54 -16.81 -11.90 5.48
C ASN A 54 -16.91 -10.36 5.53
N ALA A 55 -16.47 -9.72 6.63
CA ALA A 55 -16.40 -8.27 6.75
C ALA A 55 -15.25 -7.65 5.93
N THR A 56 -14.35 -8.45 5.36
CA THR A 56 -13.26 -7.96 4.52
C THR A 56 -13.81 -7.45 3.20
N LYS A 57 -13.99 -6.14 3.11
CA LYS A 57 -14.58 -5.46 1.95
C LYS A 57 -13.68 -5.46 0.71
N LYS A 58 -12.35 -5.55 0.89
CA LYS A 58 -11.37 -5.55 -0.19
C LYS A 58 -10.63 -6.88 -0.19
N LYS A 59 -10.61 -7.54 -1.33
CA LYS A 59 -9.87 -8.80 -1.52
C LYS A 59 -8.68 -8.53 -2.43
N VAL A 60 -7.50 -8.97 -2.01
CA VAL A 60 -6.29 -8.95 -2.84
C VAL A 60 -6.03 -10.37 -3.27
N VAL A 61 -5.91 -10.59 -4.57
CA VAL A 61 -5.66 -11.90 -5.18
C VAL A 61 -4.36 -11.81 -5.96
N TRP A 62 -3.47 -12.75 -5.75
CA TRP A 62 -2.23 -12.88 -6.49
C TRP A 62 -2.32 -14.09 -7.42
N LEU A 63 -2.23 -13.83 -8.73
CA LEU A 63 -2.25 -14.87 -9.76
C LEU A 63 -0.84 -15.05 -10.32
N TYR A 64 -0.31 -16.25 -10.23
CA TYR A 64 0.98 -16.59 -10.83
C TYR A 64 0.88 -17.90 -11.62
N GLY A 65 1.76 -18.09 -12.59
CA GLY A 65 1.77 -19.28 -13.42
C GLY A 65 2.59 -19.05 -14.69
N ALA A 66 2.82 -20.12 -15.45
CA ALA A 66 3.57 -20.09 -16.71
C ALA A 66 2.97 -19.09 -17.71
N PRO A 67 3.74 -18.56 -18.66
CA PRO A 67 3.20 -17.83 -19.80
C PRO A 67 2.11 -18.65 -20.50
N PHE A 68 1.08 -17.96 -21.01
CA PHE A 68 -0.09 -18.56 -21.69
C PHE A 68 -0.95 -19.51 -20.84
N SER A 69 -0.80 -19.53 -19.52
CA SER A 69 -1.65 -20.35 -18.63
C SER A 69 -3.06 -19.79 -18.41
N GLY A 70 -3.42 -18.69 -19.08
CA GLY A 70 -4.76 -18.09 -18.99
C GLY A 70 -4.97 -17.14 -17.81
N LYS A 71 -3.90 -16.62 -17.17
CA LYS A 71 -4.01 -15.69 -16.04
C LYS A 71 -4.88 -14.46 -16.36
N THR A 72 -4.57 -13.77 -17.44
CA THR A 72 -5.31 -12.59 -17.90
C THR A 72 -6.76 -12.91 -18.23
N PHE A 73 -7.01 -14.05 -18.88
CA PHE A 73 -8.37 -14.52 -19.15
C PHE A 73 -9.15 -14.80 -17.87
N PHE A 74 -8.52 -15.43 -16.88
CA PHE A 74 -9.14 -15.66 -15.57
C PHE A 74 -9.43 -14.34 -14.85
N ALA A 75 -8.49 -13.40 -14.86
CA ALA A 75 -8.66 -12.08 -14.23
C ALA A 75 -9.80 -11.27 -14.90
N ASN A 76 -10.02 -11.45 -16.19
CA ASN A 76 -11.12 -10.81 -16.92
C ASN A 76 -12.52 -11.26 -16.47
N GLN A 77 -12.63 -12.38 -15.76
CA GLN A 77 -13.92 -12.89 -15.27
C GLN A 77 -14.35 -12.28 -13.93
N PHE A 78 -13.50 -11.44 -13.32
CA PHE A 78 -13.90 -10.72 -12.12
C PHE A 78 -14.91 -9.61 -12.43
N PRO A 79 -15.72 -9.18 -11.44
CA PRO A 79 -16.73 -8.14 -11.65
C PRO A 79 -16.13 -6.79 -12.06
N ASP A 80 -16.62 -6.21 -13.13
CA ASP A 80 -16.29 -4.87 -13.63
C ASP A 80 -14.77 -4.58 -13.60
N PRO A 81 -13.95 -5.37 -14.32
CA PRO A 81 -12.50 -5.28 -14.27
C PRO A 81 -11.97 -4.09 -15.08
N LEU A 82 -10.97 -3.40 -14.54
CA LEU A 82 -10.09 -2.51 -15.27
C LEU A 82 -8.70 -3.15 -15.33
N MET A 83 -8.16 -3.33 -16.53
CA MET A 83 -6.83 -3.90 -16.75
C MET A 83 -5.78 -2.79 -16.84
N LEU A 84 -4.78 -2.79 -15.96
CA LEU A 84 -3.56 -2.00 -16.09
C LEU A 84 -2.52 -2.90 -16.76
N ASN A 85 -2.39 -2.77 -18.09
CA ASN A 85 -1.64 -3.71 -18.90
C ASN A 85 -0.28 -3.13 -19.30
N THR A 86 0.79 -3.89 -19.09
CA THR A 86 2.16 -3.49 -19.39
C THR A 86 2.70 -4.18 -20.64
N ASP A 87 2.36 -5.45 -20.88
CA ASP A 87 2.94 -6.30 -21.94
C ASP A 87 2.27 -6.21 -23.29
N GLY A 88 1.10 -5.52 -23.39
CA GLY A 88 0.33 -5.39 -24.60
C GLY A 88 -0.48 -6.64 -24.97
N ASN A 89 -0.50 -7.67 -24.14
CA ASN A 89 -1.18 -8.94 -24.42
C ASN A 89 -2.67 -8.90 -24.03
N ILE A 90 -3.38 -7.87 -24.48
CA ILE A 90 -4.77 -7.60 -24.13
C ILE A 90 -5.78 -8.08 -25.18
N LYS A 91 -5.32 -8.69 -26.27
CA LYS A 91 -6.14 -9.00 -27.45
C LYS A 91 -7.25 -10.04 -27.22
N PHE A 92 -7.14 -10.80 -26.13
CA PHE A 92 -8.05 -11.91 -25.83
C PHE A 92 -9.01 -11.63 -24.67
N VAL A 93 -9.07 -10.38 -24.22
CA VAL A 93 -9.96 -9.94 -23.16
C VAL A 93 -10.76 -8.73 -23.63
N ASP A 94 -11.98 -8.63 -23.16
CA ASP A 94 -12.92 -7.56 -23.50
C ASP A 94 -13.03 -6.46 -22.45
N ALA A 95 -12.32 -6.63 -21.32
CA ALA A 95 -12.26 -5.60 -20.27
C ALA A 95 -11.62 -4.30 -20.79
N PRO A 96 -12.11 -3.15 -20.33
CA PRO A 96 -11.42 -1.88 -20.53
C PRO A 96 -10.01 -1.93 -19.95
N TYR A 97 -9.06 -1.29 -20.62
CA TYR A 97 -7.67 -1.32 -20.18
C TYR A 97 -6.98 0.02 -20.34
N ILE A 98 -5.94 0.23 -19.53
CA ILE A 98 -4.98 1.31 -19.63
C ILE A 98 -3.62 0.69 -19.94
N ALA A 99 -2.98 1.17 -21.01
CA ALA A 99 -1.63 0.73 -21.35
C ALA A 99 -0.60 1.47 -20.49
N ILE A 100 0.09 0.73 -19.64
CA ILE A 100 1.16 1.25 -18.79
C ILE A 100 2.49 1.13 -19.54
N ARG A 101 2.83 2.18 -20.28
CA ARG A 101 4.03 2.22 -21.11
C ARG A 101 4.54 3.64 -21.27
N ASP A 102 5.81 3.77 -21.62
CA ASP A 102 6.39 5.07 -21.98
C ASP A 102 5.62 5.69 -23.13
N THR A 103 5.32 6.96 -23.01
CA THR A 103 4.70 7.75 -24.08
C THR A 103 5.57 8.92 -24.43
N VAL A 104 5.67 9.22 -25.72
CA VAL A 104 6.40 10.37 -26.25
C VAL A 104 5.42 11.22 -27.03
N THR A 105 5.21 12.44 -26.57
CA THR A 105 4.41 13.45 -27.25
C THR A 105 5.31 14.53 -27.82
N VAL A 106 5.09 14.86 -29.09
CA VAL A 106 5.82 15.93 -29.77
C VAL A 106 4.88 17.10 -29.97
N GLU A 107 5.11 18.19 -29.23
CA GLU A 107 4.38 19.44 -29.34
C GLU A 107 5.27 20.50 -29.98
N GLY A 108 5.20 20.64 -31.29
CA GLY A 108 6.07 21.57 -32.06
C GLY A 108 7.53 21.14 -32.00
N ARG A 109 8.39 21.93 -31.33
CA ARG A 109 9.82 21.64 -31.13
C ARG A 109 10.14 20.96 -29.78
N ILE A 110 9.14 20.73 -28.95
CA ILE A 110 9.31 20.16 -27.63
C ILE A 110 8.88 18.71 -27.66
N THR A 111 9.78 17.81 -27.29
CA THR A 111 9.50 16.40 -27.07
C THR A 111 9.32 16.17 -25.58
N LYS A 112 8.12 15.77 -25.17
CA LYS A 112 7.82 15.36 -23.78
C LYS A 112 7.79 13.86 -23.71
N ARG A 113 8.60 13.28 -22.85
CA ARG A 113 8.56 11.85 -22.50
C ARG A 113 7.84 11.71 -21.16
N LYS A 114 6.90 10.78 -21.10
CA LYS A 114 6.23 10.38 -19.89
C LYS A 114 6.53 8.90 -19.67
N LEU A 115 7.11 8.57 -18.53
CA LEU A 115 7.51 7.21 -18.18
C LEU A 115 6.27 6.34 -17.84
N ALA A 116 6.39 5.05 -18.07
CA ALA A 116 5.34 4.08 -17.76
C ALA A 116 4.88 4.16 -16.28
N TYR A 117 5.83 4.33 -15.37
CA TYR A 117 5.51 4.45 -13.95
C TYR A 117 4.73 5.73 -13.61
N GLU A 118 4.98 6.85 -14.30
CA GLU A 118 4.19 8.08 -14.13
C GLU A 118 2.74 7.87 -14.59
N VAL A 119 2.54 7.14 -15.68
CA VAL A 119 1.19 6.75 -16.15
C VAL A 119 0.50 5.89 -15.10
N PHE A 120 1.22 4.94 -14.50
CA PHE A 120 0.70 4.08 -13.44
C PHE A 120 0.28 4.87 -12.20
N MET A 121 1.15 5.76 -11.69
CA MET A 121 0.86 6.61 -10.52
C MET A 121 -0.36 7.51 -10.75
N GLU A 122 -0.47 8.14 -11.92
CA GLU A 122 -1.61 8.98 -12.25
C GLU A 122 -2.91 8.14 -12.32
N THR A 123 -2.83 6.94 -12.87
CA THR A 123 -3.97 6.02 -12.93
C THR A 123 -4.42 5.62 -11.52
N VAL A 124 -3.49 5.29 -10.63
CA VAL A 124 -3.80 4.98 -9.23
C VAL A 124 -4.44 6.18 -8.54
N ALA A 125 -3.86 7.37 -8.69
CA ALA A 125 -4.41 8.59 -8.11
C ALA A 125 -5.82 8.92 -8.62
N GLU A 126 -6.12 8.60 -9.88
CA GLU A 126 -7.48 8.76 -10.43
C GLU A 126 -8.46 7.75 -9.83
N LEU A 127 -8.03 6.50 -9.69
CA LEU A 127 -8.83 5.44 -9.07
C LEU A 127 -9.15 5.73 -7.59
N GLU A 128 -8.22 6.36 -6.87
CA GLU A 128 -8.41 6.76 -5.46
C GLU A 128 -9.51 7.80 -5.28
N LYS A 129 -9.82 8.60 -6.28
CA LYS A 129 -10.94 9.56 -6.24
C LYS A 129 -12.30 8.88 -6.15
N LYS A 130 -12.37 7.57 -6.43
CA LYS A 130 -13.59 6.74 -6.38
C LYS A 130 -14.76 7.29 -7.24
N GLN A 131 -14.44 7.98 -8.31
CA GLN A 131 -15.40 8.52 -9.27
C GLN A 131 -15.52 7.60 -10.50
N ASN A 132 -15.47 6.30 -10.27
CA ASN A 132 -15.51 5.28 -11.32
C ASN A 132 -16.36 4.09 -10.85
N ASP A 133 -16.80 3.27 -11.79
CA ASP A 133 -17.66 2.12 -11.56
C ASP A 133 -16.89 0.78 -11.52
N PHE A 134 -15.56 0.81 -11.61
CA PHE A 134 -14.74 -0.39 -11.56
C PHE A 134 -14.75 -1.03 -10.18
N ARG A 135 -14.97 -2.34 -10.14
CA ARG A 135 -15.00 -3.14 -8.91
C ARG A 135 -13.74 -3.96 -8.71
N THR A 136 -13.02 -4.21 -9.78
CA THR A 136 -11.77 -4.98 -9.76
C THR A 136 -10.70 -4.23 -10.54
N ILE A 137 -9.54 -4.06 -9.95
CA ILE A 137 -8.36 -3.51 -10.62
C ILE A 137 -7.36 -4.66 -10.80
N VAL A 138 -6.96 -4.90 -12.03
CA VAL A 138 -6.01 -5.95 -12.41
C VAL A 138 -4.72 -5.31 -12.90
N VAL A 139 -3.60 -5.63 -12.28
CA VAL A 139 -2.27 -5.20 -12.72
C VAL A 139 -1.59 -6.38 -13.42
N ASP A 140 -1.39 -6.26 -14.73
CA ASP A 140 -0.86 -7.31 -15.61
C ASP A 140 0.26 -6.75 -16.52
N LEU A 141 1.50 -6.94 -16.23
CA LEU A 141 2.23 -7.69 -15.20
C LEU A 141 2.76 -6.78 -14.08
N LEU A 142 2.69 -7.23 -12.83
CA LEU A 142 3.21 -6.45 -11.70
C LEU A 142 4.74 -6.30 -11.73
N GLU A 143 5.45 -7.29 -12.26
CA GLU A 143 6.91 -7.27 -12.44
C GLU A 143 7.34 -6.10 -13.32
N ASP A 144 6.63 -5.85 -14.42
CA ASP A 144 6.95 -4.74 -15.32
C ASP A 144 6.68 -3.38 -14.69
N VAL A 145 5.66 -3.28 -13.83
CA VAL A 145 5.39 -2.06 -13.08
C VAL A 145 6.53 -1.78 -12.10
N TYR A 146 7.05 -2.82 -11.43
CA TYR A 146 8.21 -2.67 -10.54
C TYR A 146 9.46 -2.23 -11.30
N GLU A 147 9.71 -2.83 -12.46
CA GLU A 147 10.83 -2.46 -13.32
C GLU A 147 10.69 -1.01 -13.82
N SER A 148 9.48 -0.59 -14.18
CA SER A 148 9.19 0.79 -14.57
C SER A 148 9.41 1.78 -13.41
N CYS A 149 9.09 1.38 -12.17
CA CYS A 149 9.40 2.15 -10.97
C CYS A 149 10.91 2.33 -10.80
N ARG A 150 11.69 1.26 -11.02
CA ARG A 150 13.15 1.29 -10.98
C ARG A 150 13.72 2.29 -11.98
N VAL A 151 13.25 2.22 -13.23
CA VAL A 151 13.67 3.16 -14.29
C VAL A 151 13.32 4.61 -13.91
N TYR A 152 12.10 4.83 -13.40
CA TYR A 152 11.64 6.15 -12.96
C TYR A 152 12.52 6.74 -11.85
N ILE A 153 12.86 5.96 -10.82
CA ILE A 153 13.70 6.42 -9.72
C ILE A 153 15.12 6.70 -10.20
N CYS A 154 15.70 5.82 -11.02
CA CYS A 154 17.03 6.01 -11.60
C CYS A 154 17.09 7.29 -12.46
N ASP A 155 16.12 7.51 -13.33
CA ASP A 155 16.03 8.71 -14.17
C ASP A 155 15.94 9.98 -13.33
N ARG A 156 15.08 9.99 -12.31
CA ARG A 156 14.87 11.11 -11.39
C ARG A 156 16.11 11.46 -10.56
N GLN A 157 16.92 10.46 -10.21
CA GLN A 157 18.15 10.65 -9.42
C GLN A 157 19.39 10.85 -10.31
N GLY A 158 19.27 10.71 -11.62
CA GLY A 158 20.40 10.77 -12.56
C GLY A 158 21.33 9.55 -12.47
N TRP A 159 20.84 8.42 -11.96
CA TRP A 159 21.59 7.17 -11.92
C TRP A 159 21.41 6.39 -13.22
N LYS A 160 22.45 5.69 -13.64
CA LYS A 160 22.38 4.77 -14.77
C LYS A 160 21.85 3.41 -14.36
N HIS A 161 22.15 3.01 -13.12
CA HIS A 161 21.75 1.75 -12.54
C HIS A 161 21.53 1.91 -11.02
N GLU A 162 20.71 1.09 -10.43
CA GLU A 162 20.44 1.09 -9.00
C GLU A 162 21.65 0.72 -8.13
N SER A 163 22.69 0.12 -8.70
CA SER A 163 23.96 -0.12 -8.02
C SER A 163 24.83 1.15 -7.87
N ASP A 164 24.48 2.23 -8.54
CA ASP A 164 25.30 3.47 -8.54
C ASP A 164 25.30 4.15 -7.16
N ASP A 165 24.27 3.97 -6.36
CA ASP A 165 24.18 4.46 -4.96
C ASP A 165 23.95 3.33 -3.96
N SER A 166 24.55 2.17 -4.20
CA SER A 166 24.54 1.03 -3.27
C SER A 166 23.12 0.65 -2.79
N PHE A 167 22.96 0.36 -1.49
CA PHE A 167 21.68 -0.05 -0.90
C PHE A 167 20.59 1.01 -0.91
N ARG A 168 20.95 2.28 -0.95
CA ARG A 168 19.98 3.40 -0.91
C ARG A 168 19.07 3.41 -2.13
N ALA A 169 19.60 3.11 -3.31
CA ALA A 169 18.79 3.05 -4.53
C ALA A 169 17.71 1.96 -4.45
N TRP A 170 18.07 0.79 -3.95
CA TRP A 170 17.13 -0.31 -3.72
C TRP A 170 16.02 0.06 -2.74
N ASP A 171 16.37 0.70 -1.62
CA ASP A 171 15.40 1.14 -0.63
C ASP A 171 14.45 2.22 -1.19
N MET A 172 14.95 3.11 -2.02
CA MET A 172 14.13 4.15 -2.65
C MET A 172 13.13 3.53 -3.63
N VAL A 173 13.57 2.63 -4.51
CA VAL A 173 12.69 1.94 -5.47
C VAL A 173 11.61 1.15 -4.72
N ARG A 174 12.01 0.37 -3.72
CA ARG A 174 11.09 -0.43 -2.92
C ARG A 174 10.07 0.44 -2.18
N SER A 175 10.52 1.52 -1.57
CA SER A 175 9.66 2.42 -0.80
C SER A 175 8.65 3.13 -1.69
N GLU A 176 9.08 3.63 -2.85
CA GLU A 176 8.21 4.27 -3.83
C GLU A 176 7.14 3.30 -4.34
N PHE A 177 7.56 2.12 -4.77
CA PHE A 177 6.65 1.10 -5.26
C PHE A 177 5.60 0.69 -4.22
N LEU A 178 6.02 0.41 -2.98
CA LEU A 178 5.10 0.04 -1.90
C LEU A 178 4.18 1.19 -1.49
N ASN A 179 4.63 2.44 -1.57
CA ASN A 179 3.79 3.60 -1.27
C ASN A 179 2.71 3.81 -2.31
N THR A 180 3.00 3.55 -3.58
CA THR A 180 2.02 3.66 -4.67
C THR A 180 0.95 2.56 -4.61
N LEU A 181 1.25 1.40 -4.01
CA LEU A 181 0.31 0.28 -3.88
C LEU A 181 -0.53 0.28 -2.60
N LYS A 182 -0.32 1.21 -1.68
CA LYS A 182 -1.10 1.32 -0.41
C LYS A 182 -2.40 2.07 -0.61
#